data_499d4e5e1798e5634fa2e779b41fa358
#
_entry.id   499d4e5e1798e5634fa2e779b41fa358
#
_cell.length_a   1.000
_cell.length_b   1.000
_cell.length_c   1.000
_cell.angle_alpha   90.00
_cell.angle_beta   90.00
_cell.angle_gamma   90.00
#
_symmetry.space_group_name_H-M   'P 1'
#
loop_
_entity.id
_entity.type
_entity.pdbx_description
1 polymer ?
#
loop_
_entity_poly.entity_id
_entity_poly.type
_entity_poly.pdbx_seq_one_letter_code
_entity_poly.pdbx_strand_id
1 'polypeptide(L)'
;MSRKLKRAIALSGVVALASVGLAACSGSDSGSSADGKVSIEYVHRLPDGEGMTKVADIVKKWNADHPDIQVKTTKWDGQAQELIKKLENDVKANNAPCLAQVGYAEAPEMFAKSLLMDVSEYATKYKDKFNSGAFEQMAVGGKYVGLPQDTGPLVYLYNKAEFDKLGLKVPATAAEFRETAKKAAAQGKYIGNFEPDETPNLLSGMAAAAGSKWYTADGDAWKINTSDEGSKAVADFWQGLLDDKSVLTENRWDDSFKKVITDGKLIGTIGAAWEAALLADAKDGITTQSGQWQVAQLPDLGKGKTGPDGGSGVAVLKGCKAPEQAMEFNAWFNTQIADLGTQGLVVAAKGDAKTPEAVKTFFGGQDVMAEFVKANGNTNSFSYIPGWSAVASKFTENADAVVKGDSKFADLFEKANADSKAALESLSLKVK
;
A
#
# COMPACT_ATOMS: atom_id res chain seq x y z
N MET A 1 -4.70 67.17 10.50
CA MET A 1 -4.44 67.86 11.77
C MET A 1 -3.62 66.86 12.60
N SER A 2 -2.24 67.01 12.67
CA SER A 2 -1.47 67.80 13.63
C SER A 2 -1.67 67.34 15.08
N ARG A 3 -0.74 66.77 15.80
CA ARG A 3 0.57 67.24 16.31
C ARG A 3 1.21 66.18 17.21
N LYS A 4 2.48 65.84 17.01
CA LYS A 4 3.71 66.17 17.75
C LYS A 4 3.86 65.41 19.09
N LEU A 5 4.86 64.54 19.19
CA LEU A 5 6.26 64.71 19.58
C LEU A 5 6.48 65.10 21.08
N LYS A 6 7.18 64.27 21.86
CA LYS A 6 8.32 64.66 22.66
C LYS A 6 9.15 63.50 23.19
N ARG A 7 10.44 63.61 23.06
CA ARG A 7 11.56 62.83 23.58
C ARG A 7 11.73 63.02 25.10
N ALA A 8 12.25 61.99 25.77
CA ALA A 8 13.14 62.21 26.92
C ALA A 8 14.12 61.05 27.06
N ILE A 9 15.38 61.36 27.15
CA ILE A 9 16.60 60.59 27.39
C ILE A 9 16.93 60.63 28.86
N ALA A 10 17.35 59.51 29.48
CA ALA A 10 18.30 59.45 30.63
C ALA A 10 18.60 57.99 30.94
N LEU A 11 19.70 57.61 30.77
CA LEU A 11 21.02 57.30 31.35
C LEU A 11 21.03 56.30 32.51
N SER A 12 21.80 55.19 32.27
CA SER A 12 22.75 54.50 33.13
C SER A 12 22.26 53.53 34.22
N GLY A 13 22.68 52.30 34.09
CA GLY A 13 22.71 51.30 35.15
C GLY A 13 23.27 49.98 34.64
N VAL A 14 24.61 49.80 34.73
CA VAL A 14 25.30 48.54 34.47
C VAL A 14 25.01 47.59 35.61
N VAL A 15 24.35 46.44 35.34
CA VAL A 15 24.40 45.28 36.22
C VAL A 15 24.69 44.05 35.34
N ALA A 16 25.87 43.47 35.54
CA ALA A 16 26.26 42.20 34.98
C ALA A 16 25.48 41.11 35.69
N LEU A 17 24.68 40.34 34.93
CA LEU A 17 24.09 39.10 35.40
C LEU A 17 24.35 38.01 34.36
N ALA A 18 24.88 36.91 34.85
CA ALA A 18 25.31 35.72 34.15
C ALA A 18 24.25 35.15 33.20
N SER A 19 24.60 35.04 31.94
CA SER A 19 23.82 34.35 30.91
C SER A 19 23.87 32.83 31.15
N VAL A 20 22.83 32.29 31.74
CA VAL A 20 22.53 30.86 31.60
C VAL A 20 21.88 30.68 30.24
N GLY A 21 22.63 30.16 29.27
CA GLY A 21 22.16 29.84 27.96
C GLY A 21 21.19 28.65 28.01
N LEU A 22 19.89 28.86 27.84
CA LEU A 22 18.96 27.85 27.42
C LEU A 22 19.15 27.67 25.90
N ALA A 23 19.98 26.69 25.53
CA ALA A 23 19.98 26.13 24.18
C ALA A 23 18.75 25.26 24.05
N ALA A 24 17.68 25.82 23.50
CA ALA A 24 16.56 25.05 22.98
C ALA A 24 17.01 24.42 21.66
N CYS A 25 17.68 23.27 21.71
CA CYS A 25 17.87 22.40 20.56
C CYS A 25 16.58 21.61 20.33
N SER A 26 15.71 22.09 19.45
CA SER A 26 14.69 21.29 18.81
C SER A 26 15.30 20.67 17.54
N GLY A 27 16.21 19.70 17.72
CA GLY A 27 16.65 18.79 16.69
C GLY A 27 16.14 17.42 17.10
N SER A 28 15.43 16.73 16.23
CA SER A 28 15.10 15.31 16.39
C SER A 28 16.40 14.52 16.24
N ASP A 29 17.08 14.29 17.37
CA ASP A 29 18.29 13.46 17.46
C ASP A 29 17.90 12.00 17.48
N SER A 30 17.79 11.37 16.30
CA SER A 30 17.87 9.91 16.17
C SER A 30 19.33 9.48 16.20
N GLY A 31 19.89 9.39 17.40
CA GLY A 31 21.28 9.01 17.64
C GLY A 31 21.49 8.40 19.02
N SER A 32 22.54 7.63 19.19
CA SER A 32 22.95 7.09 20.48
C SER A 32 23.22 8.24 21.45
N SER A 33 22.49 8.28 22.56
CA SER A 33 22.79 9.18 23.68
C SER A 33 24.09 8.73 24.38
N ALA A 34 24.71 9.63 25.15
CA ALA A 34 25.93 9.36 25.94
C ALA A 34 25.76 8.18 26.93
N ASP A 35 24.53 7.74 27.20
CA ASP A 35 24.18 6.62 28.09
C ASP A 35 23.97 5.28 27.34
N GLY A 36 24.37 5.15 26.07
CA GLY A 36 24.22 3.92 25.29
C GLY A 36 22.79 3.63 24.81
N LYS A 37 21.80 4.50 25.10
CA LYS A 37 20.42 4.35 24.66
C LYS A 37 20.23 4.79 23.22
N VAL A 38 19.47 4.00 22.47
CA VAL A 38 19.12 4.26 21.07
C VAL A 38 17.68 4.76 20.99
N SER A 39 17.46 5.82 20.22
CA SER A 39 16.13 6.33 19.87
C SER A 39 15.89 6.15 18.38
N ILE A 40 14.80 5.47 18.02
CA ILE A 40 14.40 5.16 16.65
C ILE A 40 13.07 5.86 16.37
N GLU A 41 13.00 6.60 15.28
CA GLU A 41 11.74 7.12 14.76
C GLU A 41 11.22 6.20 13.64
N TYR A 42 9.92 5.84 13.72
CA TYR A 42 9.21 5.05 12.73
C TYR A 42 7.99 5.80 12.21
N VAL A 43 7.96 6.08 10.91
CA VAL A 43 6.81 6.69 10.23
C VAL A 43 6.00 5.62 9.52
N HIS A 44 4.67 5.58 9.77
CA HIS A 44 3.77 4.58 9.21
C HIS A 44 2.49 5.19 8.65
N ARG A 45 1.80 4.42 7.80
CA ARG A 45 0.50 4.74 7.18
C ARG A 45 -0.62 3.81 7.63
N LEU A 46 -0.40 3.02 8.69
CA LEU A 46 -1.40 2.09 9.20
C LEU A 46 -2.65 2.84 9.66
N PRO A 47 -3.85 2.28 9.43
CA PRO A 47 -5.11 3.01 9.62
C PRO A 47 -5.33 3.52 11.04
N ASP A 48 -4.93 2.77 12.05
CA ASP A 48 -5.19 3.08 13.46
C ASP A 48 -6.68 3.41 13.73
N GLY A 49 -7.59 2.71 13.04
CA GLY A 49 -9.03 2.89 13.13
C GLY A 49 -9.63 2.49 14.49
N GLU A 50 -10.92 2.68 14.66
CA GLU A 50 -11.65 2.24 15.84
C GLU A 50 -11.69 0.70 15.93
N GLY A 51 -11.43 0.14 17.09
CA GLY A 51 -11.36 -1.32 17.30
C GLY A 51 -10.04 -1.96 16.85
N MET A 52 -9.12 -1.21 16.24
CA MET A 52 -7.78 -1.67 15.86
C MET A 52 -6.79 -1.49 17.01
N THR A 53 -5.83 -2.39 17.17
CA THR A 53 -4.69 -2.17 18.06
C THR A 53 -3.81 -1.07 17.51
N LYS A 54 -3.75 0.09 18.18
CA LYS A 54 -2.99 1.24 17.71
C LYS A 54 -1.50 0.92 17.61
N VAL A 55 -0.84 1.44 16.58
CA VAL A 55 0.62 1.25 16.41
C VAL A 55 1.40 1.74 17.63
N ALA A 56 0.99 2.86 18.22
CA ALA A 56 1.59 3.37 19.45
C ALA A 56 1.48 2.39 20.63
N ASP A 57 0.39 1.61 20.74
CA ASP A 57 0.22 0.61 21.78
C ASP A 57 1.09 -0.63 21.54
N ILE A 58 1.27 -1.03 20.26
CA ILE A 58 2.21 -2.09 19.89
C ILE A 58 3.63 -1.67 20.27
N VAL A 59 4.03 -0.45 19.88
CA VAL A 59 5.36 0.09 20.19
C VAL A 59 5.59 0.26 21.69
N LYS A 60 4.56 0.57 22.45
CA LYS A 60 4.65 0.63 23.93
C LYS A 60 5.05 -0.72 24.54
N LYS A 61 4.62 -1.85 23.97
CA LYS A 61 5.05 -3.20 24.41
C LYS A 61 6.55 -3.36 24.19
N TRP A 62 7.03 -3.02 22.97
CA TRP A 62 8.47 -3.05 22.68
C TRP A 62 9.29 -2.19 23.65
N ASN A 63 8.89 -0.94 23.84
CA ASN A 63 9.60 0.02 24.66
C ASN A 63 9.68 -0.40 26.14
N ALA A 64 8.69 -1.14 26.64
CA ALA A 64 8.69 -1.67 28.00
C ALA A 64 9.74 -2.80 28.18
N ASP A 65 9.88 -3.65 27.15
CA ASP A 65 10.77 -4.80 27.16
C ASP A 65 12.22 -4.45 26.76
N HIS A 66 12.42 -3.30 26.07
CA HIS A 66 13.71 -2.87 25.51
C HIS A 66 14.06 -1.44 25.97
N PRO A 67 14.44 -1.25 27.27
CA PRO A 67 14.70 0.10 27.81
C PRO A 67 15.85 0.82 27.12
N ASP A 68 16.75 0.10 26.46
CA ASP A 68 17.92 0.66 25.77
C ASP A 68 17.64 0.98 24.28
N ILE A 69 16.51 0.48 23.71
CA ILE A 69 16.12 0.73 22.30
C ILE A 69 14.68 1.25 22.31
N GLN A 70 14.56 2.55 22.37
CA GLN A 70 13.25 3.20 22.42
C GLN A 70 12.78 3.63 21.04
N VAL A 71 11.51 3.37 20.72
CA VAL A 71 10.90 3.69 19.44
C VAL A 71 9.81 4.73 19.62
N LYS A 72 9.83 5.72 18.75
CA LYS A 72 8.77 6.71 18.57
C LYS A 72 8.07 6.47 17.24
N THR A 73 6.74 6.56 17.21
CA THR A 73 5.97 6.45 15.98
C THR A 73 5.34 7.76 15.57
N THR A 74 5.27 7.97 14.28
CA THR A 74 4.53 9.08 13.67
C THR A 74 3.61 8.50 12.59
N LYS A 75 2.30 8.69 12.75
CA LYS A 75 1.34 8.33 11.71
C LYS A 75 1.33 9.39 10.61
N TRP A 76 1.30 8.92 9.37
CA TRP A 76 1.09 9.75 8.19
C TRP A 76 -0.33 9.51 7.65
N ASP A 77 -1.14 10.55 7.60
CA ASP A 77 -2.54 10.49 7.13
C ASP A 77 -2.72 10.95 5.66
N GLY A 78 -1.62 11.29 4.96
CA GLY A 78 -1.64 11.68 3.55
C GLY A 78 -1.40 10.52 2.58
N GLN A 79 -1.39 10.85 1.29
CA GLN A 79 -1.11 9.89 0.23
C GLN A 79 0.32 9.33 0.30
N ALA A 80 0.52 8.12 -0.25
CA ALA A 80 1.83 7.45 -0.25
C ALA A 80 2.91 8.30 -0.95
N GLN A 81 2.59 8.87 -2.11
CA GLN A 81 3.51 9.70 -2.90
C GLN A 81 3.94 10.96 -2.15
N GLU A 82 3.05 11.55 -1.34
CA GLU A 82 3.38 12.71 -0.50
C GLU A 82 4.34 12.33 0.61
N LEU A 83 4.14 11.17 1.25
CA LEU A 83 5.09 10.64 2.24
C LEU A 83 6.47 10.44 1.61
N ILE A 84 6.56 9.79 0.45
CA ILE A 84 7.84 9.55 -0.23
C ILE A 84 8.56 10.87 -0.50
N LYS A 85 7.83 11.88 -1.00
CA LYS A 85 8.39 13.22 -1.24
C LYS A 85 8.88 13.91 0.03
N LYS A 86 8.14 13.75 1.14
CA LYS A 86 8.58 14.21 2.45
C LYS A 86 9.85 13.50 2.89
N LEU A 87 9.90 12.16 2.83
CA LEU A 87 11.06 11.37 3.22
C LEU A 87 12.30 11.71 2.36
N GLU A 88 12.12 11.98 1.07
CA GLU A 88 13.19 12.46 0.19
C GLU A 88 13.78 13.78 0.68
N ASN A 89 12.93 14.73 1.08
CA ASN A 89 13.38 16.02 1.64
C ASN A 89 14.07 15.83 2.99
N ASP A 90 13.53 14.97 3.85
CA ASP A 90 14.08 14.70 5.18
C ASP A 90 15.48 14.04 5.07
N VAL A 91 15.67 13.08 4.14
CA VAL A 91 16.99 12.47 3.88
C VAL A 91 17.98 13.54 3.40
N LYS A 92 17.59 14.40 2.45
CA LYS A 92 18.44 15.51 1.95
C LYS A 92 18.81 16.49 3.04
N ALA A 93 17.93 16.72 4.00
CA ALA A 93 18.14 17.59 5.16
C ALA A 93 18.90 16.91 6.31
N ASN A 94 19.27 15.62 6.19
CA ASN A 94 19.84 14.79 7.27
C ASN A 94 18.93 14.75 8.53
N ASN A 95 17.62 14.74 8.32
CA ASN A 95 16.60 14.73 9.39
C ASN A 95 15.56 13.63 9.13
N ALA A 96 15.94 12.56 8.45
CA ALA A 96 15.04 11.46 8.16
C ALA A 96 14.83 10.54 9.38
N PRO A 97 13.63 9.97 9.55
CA PRO A 97 13.41 8.90 10.52
C PRO A 97 14.29 7.69 10.17
N CYS A 98 14.59 6.83 11.15
CA CYS A 98 15.30 5.59 10.86
C CYS A 98 14.47 4.62 10.01
N LEU A 99 13.17 4.52 10.33
CA LEU A 99 12.26 3.57 9.71
C LEU A 99 11.06 4.29 9.07
N ALA A 100 10.65 3.80 7.91
CA ALA A 100 9.41 4.21 7.29
C ALA A 100 8.70 3.02 6.64
N GLN A 101 7.38 3.00 6.73
CA GLN A 101 6.55 2.11 5.91
C GLN A 101 6.61 2.58 4.47
N VAL A 102 7.02 1.70 3.57
CA VAL A 102 7.09 1.94 2.12
C VAL A 102 6.41 0.81 1.38
N GLY A 103 5.66 1.13 0.34
CA GLY A 103 5.09 0.11 -0.54
C GLY A 103 6.17 -0.56 -1.38
N TYR A 104 5.90 -1.77 -1.81
CA TYR A 104 6.82 -2.50 -2.70
C TYR A 104 7.01 -1.78 -4.04
N ALA A 105 6.02 -1.01 -4.48
CA ALA A 105 6.09 -0.21 -5.69
C ALA A 105 7.05 0.99 -5.58
N GLU A 106 7.17 1.57 -4.39
CA GLU A 106 8.00 2.75 -4.16
C GLU A 106 9.46 2.42 -3.80
N ALA A 107 9.70 1.26 -3.19
CA ALA A 107 11.03 0.87 -2.71
C ALA A 107 12.12 0.90 -3.81
N PRO A 108 11.89 0.42 -5.06
CA PRO A 108 12.89 0.49 -6.13
C PRO A 108 13.30 1.93 -6.50
N GLU A 109 12.34 2.85 -6.57
CA GLU A 109 12.60 4.26 -6.86
C GLU A 109 13.37 4.93 -5.73
N MET A 110 12.95 4.72 -4.48
CA MET A 110 13.61 5.27 -3.31
C MET A 110 15.06 4.77 -3.19
N PHE A 111 15.30 3.50 -3.50
CA PHE A 111 16.65 2.94 -3.50
C PHE A 111 17.52 3.54 -4.61
N ALA A 112 16.99 3.67 -5.84
CA ALA A 112 17.69 4.31 -6.96
C ALA A 112 18.06 5.77 -6.66
N LYS A 113 17.20 6.49 -5.93
CA LYS A 113 17.47 7.85 -5.43
C LYS A 113 18.39 7.89 -4.20
N SER A 114 18.94 6.77 -3.75
CA SER A 114 19.80 6.66 -2.56
C SER A 114 19.13 7.12 -1.27
N LEU A 115 17.82 6.93 -1.14
CA LEU A 115 17.05 7.28 0.06
C LEU A 115 17.01 6.14 1.08
N LEU A 116 17.29 4.91 0.65
CA LEU A 116 17.26 3.70 1.49
C LEU A 116 18.67 3.17 1.74
N MET A 117 18.84 2.48 2.85
CA MET A 117 20.08 1.77 3.19
C MET A 117 20.02 0.33 2.66
N ASP A 118 21.17 -0.20 2.26
CA ASP A 118 21.38 -1.64 2.14
C ASP A 118 21.52 -2.22 3.57
N VAL A 119 20.55 -3.01 3.97
CA VAL A 119 20.50 -3.68 5.27
C VAL A 119 20.51 -5.21 5.15
N SER A 120 21.04 -5.72 4.03
CA SER A 120 21.08 -7.16 3.72
C SER A 120 21.75 -7.99 4.83
N GLU A 121 22.79 -7.44 5.47
CA GLU A 121 23.49 -8.08 6.59
C GLU A 121 22.56 -8.36 7.78
N TYR A 122 21.63 -7.45 8.05
CA TYR A 122 20.66 -7.59 9.14
C TYR A 122 19.40 -8.35 8.70
N ALA A 123 18.86 -8.01 7.54
CA ALA A 123 17.59 -8.55 7.03
C ALA A 123 17.63 -10.08 6.89
N THR A 124 18.72 -10.64 6.37
CA THR A 124 18.87 -12.08 6.13
C THR A 124 18.74 -12.93 7.41
N LYS A 125 19.07 -12.36 8.58
CA LYS A 125 18.91 -13.01 9.89
C LYS A 125 17.43 -13.35 10.21
N TYR A 126 16.50 -12.64 9.57
CA TYR A 126 15.05 -12.76 9.84
C TYR A 126 14.27 -13.42 8.71
N LYS A 127 14.92 -13.84 7.63
CA LYS A 127 14.28 -14.41 6.43
C LYS A 127 13.27 -15.52 6.75
N ASP A 128 13.62 -16.41 7.67
CA ASP A 128 12.78 -17.55 8.03
C ASP A 128 11.48 -17.18 8.76
N LYS A 129 11.39 -15.96 9.29
CA LYS A 129 10.18 -15.44 9.96
C LYS A 129 9.09 -15.01 8.97
N PHE A 130 9.41 -14.80 7.70
CA PHE A 130 8.51 -14.23 6.70
C PHE A 130 8.23 -15.19 5.55
N ASN A 131 7.11 -14.98 4.86
CA ASN A 131 6.80 -15.63 3.61
C ASN A 131 7.83 -15.22 2.56
N SER A 132 8.39 -16.20 1.84
CA SER A 132 9.52 -15.97 0.93
C SER A 132 9.19 -14.95 -0.17
N GLY A 133 7.99 -15.02 -0.76
CA GLY A 133 7.56 -14.06 -1.78
C GLY A 133 7.53 -12.62 -1.28
N ALA A 134 6.97 -12.39 -0.09
CA ALA A 134 6.95 -11.07 0.53
C ALA A 134 8.36 -10.60 0.92
N PHE A 135 9.20 -11.50 1.42
CA PHE A 135 10.58 -11.16 1.79
C PHE A 135 11.39 -10.67 0.58
N GLU A 136 11.26 -11.34 -0.56
CA GLU A 136 11.95 -10.96 -1.80
C GLU A 136 11.44 -9.62 -2.39
N GLN A 137 10.22 -9.18 -2.07
CA GLN A 137 9.71 -7.86 -2.47
C GLN A 137 10.47 -6.69 -1.82
N MET A 138 11.18 -6.96 -0.70
CA MET A 138 12.06 -5.96 -0.07
C MET A 138 13.48 -5.97 -0.64
N ALA A 139 13.74 -6.78 -1.67
CA ALA A 139 15.03 -6.81 -2.37
C ALA A 139 15.00 -5.90 -3.61
N VAL A 140 15.90 -4.95 -3.68
CA VAL A 140 16.10 -4.05 -4.81
C VAL A 140 17.54 -4.18 -5.31
N GLY A 141 17.71 -4.61 -6.56
CA GLY A 141 19.04 -4.83 -7.13
C GLY A 141 19.89 -5.85 -6.34
N GLY A 142 19.22 -6.86 -5.76
CA GLY A 142 19.87 -7.90 -4.95
C GLY A 142 20.24 -7.48 -3.53
N LYS A 143 19.76 -6.32 -3.06
CA LYS A 143 19.99 -5.77 -1.73
C LYS A 143 18.67 -5.59 -0.99
N TYR A 144 18.61 -6.06 0.24
CA TYR A 144 17.44 -5.86 1.09
C TYR A 144 17.48 -4.47 1.71
N VAL A 145 16.34 -3.76 1.67
CA VAL A 145 16.20 -2.40 2.18
C VAL A 145 15.40 -2.31 3.48
N GLY A 146 14.87 -3.43 3.95
CA GLY A 146 14.07 -3.56 5.17
C GLY A 146 13.45 -4.95 5.27
N LEU A 147 12.32 -5.06 5.99
CA LEU A 147 11.53 -6.28 6.14
C LEU A 147 10.11 -6.08 5.65
N PRO A 148 9.47 -7.13 5.11
CA PRO A 148 8.08 -7.04 4.66
C PRO A 148 7.14 -6.90 5.86
N GLN A 149 6.05 -6.16 5.67
CA GLN A 149 5.01 -5.95 6.68
C GLN A 149 3.73 -6.69 6.31
N ASP A 150 3.21 -6.44 5.13
CA ASP A 150 1.97 -7.03 4.64
C ASP A 150 2.02 -7.35 3.14
N THR A 151 1.00 -8.06 2.70
CA THR A 151 0.75 -8.35 1.29
C THR A 151 -0.67 -7.94 0.92
N GLY A 152 -0.90 -7.63 -0.33
CA GLY A 152 -2.22 -7.26 -0.85
C GLY A 152 -2.65 -8.17 -2.01
N PRO A 153 -2.91 -9.47 -1.79
CA PRO A 153 -3.43 -10.30 -2.88
C PRO A 153 -4.81 -9.79 -3.30
N LEU A 154 -5.05 -9.74 -4.61
CA LEU A 154 -6.38 -9.48 -5.15
C LEU A 154 -7.32 -10.62 -4.81
N VAL A 155 -8.52 -10.27 -4.37
CA VAL A 155 -9.63 -11.17 -4.03
C VAL A 155 -10.92 -10.64 -4.64
N TYR A 156 -11.98 -11.42 -4.52
CA TYR A 156 -13.32 -10.98 -4.90
C TYR A 156 -14.18 -10.79 -3.65
N LEU A 157 -14.63 -9.57 -3.42
CA LEU A 157 -15.53 -9.19 -2.33
C LEU A 157 -16.95 -9.11 -2.88
N TYR A 158 -17.93 -9.79 -2.27
CA TYR A 158 -19.30 -9.82 -2.79
C TYR A 158 -20.37 -9.87 -1.71
N ASN A 159 -21.52 -9.26 -1.99
CA ASN A 159 -22.69 -9.35 -1.14
C ASN A 159 -23.44 -10.65 -1.41
N LYS A 160 -23.18 -11.64 -0.55
CA LYS A 160 -23.78 -12.97 -0.67
C LYS A 160 -25.31 -12.94 -0.64
N ALA A 161 -25.89 -12.09 0.21
CA ALA A 161 -27.34 -11.99 0.34
C ALA A 161 -28.01 -11.52 -0.98
N GLU A 162 -27.42 -10.55 -1.68
CA GLU A 162 -27.91 -10.10 -2.98
C GLU A 162 -27.64 -11.16 -4.07
N PHE A 163 -26.50 -11.85 -4.05
CA PHE A 163 -26.23 -12.97 -4.97
C PHE A 163 -27.27 -14.08 -4.84
N ASP A 164 -27.57 -14.51 -3.62
CA ASP A 164 -28.57 -15.53 -3.33
C ASP A 164 -29.97 -15.09 -3.81
N LYS A 165 -30.36 -13.87 -3.52
CA LYS A 165 -31.64 -13.27 -3.92
C LYS A 165 -31.82 -13.23 -5.43
N LEU A 166 -30.74 -12.95 -6.19
CA LEU A 166 -30.75 -12.88 -7.64
C LEU A 166 -30.49 -14.23 -8.32
N GLY A 167 -30.25 -15.30 -7.55
CA GLY A 167 -29.91 -16.61 -8.07
C GLY A 167 -28.56 -16.64 -8.81
N LEU A 168 -27.64 -15.72 -8.45
CA LEU A 168 -26.31 -15.64 -9.04
C LEU A 168 -25.35 -16.61 -8.35
N LYS A 169 -24.39 -17.14 -9.11
CA LYS A 169 -23.25 -17.89 -8.58
C LYS A 169 -22.02 -17.01 -8.56
N VAL A 170 -21.19 -17.18 -7.54
CA VAL A 170 -19.87 -16.53 -7.49
C VAL A 170 -19.03 -17.04 -8.67
N PRO A 171 -18.53 -16.15 -9.54
CA PRO A 171 -17.79 -16.54 -10.72
C PRO A 171 -16.38 -17.03 -10.34
N ALA A 172 -15.98 -18.17 -10.89
CA ALA A 172 -14.65 -18.75 -10.68
C ALA A 172 -13.65 -18.40 -11.81
N THR A 173 -14.16 -17.96 -12.96
CA THR A 173 -13.35 -17.60 -14.14
C THR A 173 -13.76 -16.25 -14.71
N ALA A 174 -12.88 -15.63 -15.52
CA ALA A 174 -13.17 -14.39 -16.23
C ALA A 174 -14.42 -14.50 -17.13
N ALA A 175 -14.60 -15.63 -17.79
CA ALA A 175 -15.77 -15.90 -18.63
C ALA A 175 -17.07 -15.96 -17.80
N GLU A 176 -17.05 -16.70 -16.70
CA GLU A 176 -18.19 -16.76 -15.77
C GLU A 176 -18.49 -15.40 -15.14
N PHE A 177 -17.45 -14.61 -14.85
CA PHE A 177 -17.62 -13.25 -14.31
C PHE A 177 -18.41 -12.38 -15.29
N ARG A 178 -18.01 -12.37 -16.58
CA ARG A 178 -18.69 -11.58 -17.61
C ARG A 178 -20.15 -12.00 -17.79
N GLU A 179 -20.42 -13.31 -17.81
CA GLU A 179 -21.79 -13.82 -17.92
C GLU A 179 -22.65 -13.50 -16.69
N THR A 180 -22.07 -13.58 -15.49
CA THR A 180 -22.76 -13.22 -14.24
C THR A 180 -22.99 -11.72 -14.17
N ALA A 181 -22.03 -10.91 -14.62
CA ALA A 181 -22.14 -9.46 -14.68
C ALA A 181 -23.30 -9.00 -15.59
N LYS A 182 -23.45 -9.60 -16.77
CA LYS A 182 -24.59 -9.36 -17.66
C LYS A 182 -25.95 -9.68 -17.00
N LYS A 183 -26.01 -10.83 -16.30
CA LYS A 183 -27.24 -11.24 -15.59
C LYS A 183 -27.59 -10.27 -14.45
N ALA A 184 -26.60 -9.80 -13.73
CA ALA A 184 -26.79 -8.80 -12.68
C ALA A 184 -27.20 -7.45 -13.25
N ALA A 185 -26.51 -6.97 -14.30
CA ALA A 185 -26.78 -5.69 -14.95
C ALA A 185 -28.22 -5.63 -15.53
N ALA A 186 -28.72 -6.73 -16.09
CA ALA A 186 -30.12 -6.83 -16.55
C ALA A 186 -31.14 -6.64 -15.41
N GLN A 187 -30.72 -6.75 -14.16
CA GLN A 187 -31.54 -6.52 -12.95
C GLN A 187 -31.16 -5.21 -12.22
N GLY A 188 -30.35 -4.34 -12.87
CA GLY A 188 -29.90 -3.07 -12.30
C GLY A 188 -28.84 -3.21 -11.20
N LYS A 189 -28.17 -4.35 -11.11
CA LYS A 189 -27.10 -4.63 -10.15
C LYS A 189 -25.77 -4.86 -10.85
N TYR A 190 -24.67 -4.57 -10.16
CA TYR A 190 -23.33 -4.71 -10.71
C TYR A 190 -22.46 -5.55 -9.77
N ILE A 191 -21.74 -6.48 -10.33
CA ILE A 191 -20.85 -7.39 -9.59
C ILE A 191 -19.37 -7.01 -9.74
N GLY A 192 -19.08 -5.87 -10.35
CA GLY A 192 -17.74 -5.34 -10.54
C GLY A 192 -17.77 -3.83 -10.67
N ASN A 193 -16.69 -3.22 -10.24
CA ASN A 193 -16.36 -1.82 -10.42
C ASN A 193 -14.94 -1.71 -10.97
N PHE A 194 -14.76 -0.96 -12.04
CA PHE A 194 -13.42 -0.55 -12.46
C PHE A 194 -13.09 0.77 -11.76
N GLU A 195 -11.94 0.86 -11.14
CA GLU A 195 -11.53 1.97 -10.29
C GLU A 195 -10.48 2.84 -11.02
N PRO A 196 -10.89 3.95 -11.66
CA PRO A 196 -9.98 4.76 -12.49
C PRO A 196 -8.78 5.30 -11.73
N ASP A 197 -8.94 5.66 -10.46
CA ASP A 197 -7.89 6.17 -9.58
C ASP A 197 -6.89 5.08 -9.14
N GLU A 198 -7.30 3.81 -9.15
CA GLU A 198 -6.46 2.66 -8.78
C GLU A 198 -5.97 1.83 -9.98
N THR A 199 -6.20 2.34 -11.17
CA THR A 199 -5.81 1.69 -12.43
C THR A 199 -4.40 1.07 -12.42
N PRO A 200 -3.33 1.77 -11.96
CA PRO A 200 -1.98 1.21 -12.01
C PRO A 200 -1.81 -0.04 -11.12
N ASN A 201 -2.41 -0.04 -9.94
CA ASN A 201 -2.30 -1.15 -8.98
C ASN A 201 -3.20 -2.32 -9.39
N LEU A 202 -4.46 -2.03 -9.68
CA LEU A 202 -5.43 -3.05 -10.11
C LEU A 202 -4.98 -3.75 -11.39
N LEU A 203 -4.60 -3.01 -12.43
CA LEU A 203 -4.21 -3.60 -13.71
C LEU A 203 -2.87 -4.33 -13.64
N SER A 204 -1.87 -3.82 -12.91
CA SER A 204 -0.60 -4.53 -12.73
C SER A 204 -0.79 -5.84 -11.93
N GLY A 205 -1.61 -5.81 -10.88
CA GLY A 205 -1.96 -6.99 -10.10
C GLY A 205 -2.71 -8.04 -10.93
N MET A 206 -3.74 -7.64 -11.67
CA MET A 206 -4.46 -8.55 -12.56
C MET A 206 -3.58 -9.08 -13.69
N ALA A 207 -2.69 -8.25 -14.27
CA ALA A 207 -1.73 -8.70 -15.26
C ALA A 207 -0.77 -9.75 -14.67
N ALA A 208 -0.26 -9.54 -13.45
CA ALA A 208 0.54 -10.56 -12.76
C ALA A 208 -0.26 -11.85 -12.54
N ALA A 209 -1.54 -11.76 -12.13
CA ALA A 209 -2.44 -12.91 -12.01
C ALA A 209 -2.57 -13.68 -13.34
N ALA A 210 -2.65 -12.95 -14.46
CA ALA A 210 -2.69 -13.52 -15.82
C ALA A 210 -1.32 -13.99 -16.34
N GLY A 211 -0.25 -13.89 -15.52
CA GLY A 211 1.09 -14.37 -15.84
C GLY A 211 1.99 -13.40 -16.59
N SER A 212 1.63 -12.11 -16.64
CA SER A 212 2.46 -11.05 -17.21
C SER A 212 3.77 -10.86 -16.47
N LYS A 213 4.78 -10.45 -17.23
CA LYS A 213 6.09 -10.04 -16.71
C LYS A 213 6.50 -8.74 -17.42
N TRP A 214 5.95 -7.64 -16.97
CA TRP A 214 6.19 -6.33 -17.62
C TRP A 214 7.65 -5.93 -17.63
N TYR A 215 8.35 -6.25 -16.54
CA TYR A 215 9.70 -5.79 -16.30
C TYR A 215 10.63 -6.94 -15.95
N THR A 216 11.76 -6.99 -16.62
CA THR A 216 12.81 -7.98 -16.33
C THR A 216 14.17 -7.31 -16.37
N ALA A 217 14.94 -7.48 -15.30
CA ALA A 217 16.34 -7.06 -15.31
C ALA A 217 17.16 -8.02 -16.18
N ASP A 218 17.99 -7.48 -17.07
CA ASP A 218 18.87 -8.23 -17.99
C ASP A 218 20.27 -7.61 -17.96
N GLY A 219 21.10 -8.07 -17.03
CA GLY A 219 22.37 -7.47 -16.71
C GLY A 219 22.20 -6.08 -16.08
N ASP A 220 22.72 -5.06 -16.75
CA ASP A 220 22.66 -3.66 -16.35
C ASP A 220 21.51 -2.87 -17.06
N ALA A 221 20.58 -3.58 -17.70
CA ALA A 221 19.49 -2.98 -18.44
C ALA A 221 18.15 -3.63 -18.10
N TRP A 222 17.07 -2.93 -18.43
CA TRP A 222 15.71 -3.39 -18.27
C TRP A 222 15.10 -3.79 -19.61
N LYS A 223 14.36 -4.90 -19.60
CA LYS A 223 13.42 -5.26 -20.68
C LYS A 223 12.02 -4.89 -20.24
N ILE A 224 11.27 -4.25 -21.14
CA ILE A 224 9.90 -3.78 -20.91
C ILE A 224 8.96 -4.53 -21.87
N ASN A 225 7.86 -5.05 -21.35
CA ASN A 225 6.80 -5.68 -22.13
C ASN A 225 5.45 -5.57 -21.41
N THR A 226 4.91 -4.35 -21.33
CA THR A 226 3.67 -4.08 -20.59
C THR A 226 2.41 -4.52 -21.33
N SER A 227 2.50 -4.84 -22.63
CA SER A 227 1.38 -5.28 -23.48
C SER A 227 1.47 -6.76 -23.90
N ASP A 228 2.00 -7.61 -23.03
CA ASP A 228 2.09 -9.05 -23.24
C ASP A 228 0.72 -9.77 -23.23
N GLU A 229 0.71 -11.11 -23.39
CA GLU A 229 -0.52 -11.89 -23.45
C GLU A 229 -1.37 -11.78 -22.18
N GLY A 230 -0.74 -11.72 -20.99
CA GLY A 230 -1.46 -11.55 -19.74
C GLY A 230 -2.14 -10.18 -19.65
N SER A 231 -1.45 -9.12 -20.06
CA SER A 231 -2.02 -7.77 -20.14
C SER A 231 -3.17 -7.68 -21.13
N LYS A 232 -3.07 -8.37 -22.28
CA LYS A 232 -4.19 -8.45 -23.24
C LYS A 232 -5.41 -9.15 -22.64
N ALA A 233 -5.21 -10.24 -21.92
CA ALA A 233 -6.32 -10.94 -21.25
C ALA A 233 -7.04 -10.03 -20.24
N VAL A 234 -6.30 -9.20 -19.50
CA VAL A 234 -6.87 -8.21 -18.57
C VAL A 234 -7.58 -7.08 -19.33
N ALA A 235 -6.98 -6.59 -20.41
CA ALA A 235 -7.61 -5.56 -21.26
C ALA A 235 -8.94 -6.07 -21.83
N ASP A 236 -8.98 -7.29 -22.37
CA ASP A 236 -10.17 -7.90 -22.95
C ASP A 236 -11.25 -8.15 -21.88
N PHE A 237 -10.85 -8.53 -20.65
CA PHE A 237 -11.76 -8.71 -19.52
C PHE A 237 -12.51 -7.40 -19.19
N TRP A 238 -11.78 -6.31 -18.91
CA TRP A 238 -12.39 -5.03 -18.56
C TRP A 238 -13.11 -4.38 -19.73
N GLN A 239 -12.52 -4.44 -20.95
CA GLN A 239 -13.17 -3.91 -22.15
C GLN A 239 -14.50 -4.60 -22.41
N GLY A 240 -14.53 -5.94 -22.29
CA GLY A 240 -15.76 -6.68 -22.48
C GLY A 240 -16.85 -6.34 -21.48
N LEU A 241 -16.51 -6.10 -20.21
CA LEU A 241 -17.48 -5.66 -19.19
C LEU A 241 -18.00 -4.24 -19.47
N LEU A 242 -17.12 -3.34 -19.95
CA LEU A 242 -17.49 -1.97 -20.29
C LEU A 242 -18.40 -1.92 -21.52
N ASP A 243 -18.05 -2.66 -22.58
CA ASP A 243 -18.85 -2.77 -23.81
C ASP A 243 -20.25 -3.35 -23.55
N ASP A 244 -20.33 -4.34 -22.64
CA ASP A 244 -21.59 -4.96 -22.20
C ASP A 244 -22.37 -4.05 -21.22
N LYS A 245 -21.81 -2.91 -20.78
CA LYS A 245 -22.37 -2.02 -19.73
C LYS A 245 -22.69 -2.77 -18.44
N SER A 246 -21.87 -3.74 -18.08
CA SER A 246 -22.06 -4.65 -16.96
C SER A 246 -21.13 -4.41 -15.78
N VAL A 247 -20.43 -3.27 -15.79
CA VAL A 247 -19.51 -2.83 -14.75
C VAL A 247 -19.76 -1.37 -14.41
N LEU A 248 -19.52 -0.96 -13.16
CA LEU A 248 -19.46 0.45 -12.74
C LEU A 248 -18.02 0.98 -12.88
N THR A 249 -17.86 2.31 -12.80
CA THR A 249 -16.60 3.00 -12.98
C THR A 249 -16.45 4.13 -11.94
N GLU A 250 -16.63 3.78 -10.67
CA GLU A 250 -16.51 4.72 -9.55
C GLU A 250 -15.08 4.69 -9.00
N ASN A 251 -14.56 5.83 -8.59
CA ASN A 251 -13.29 5.92 -7.90
C ASN A 251 -13.36 5.23 -6.54
N ARG A 252 -12.27 4.55 -6.16
CA ARG A 252 -12.21 3.76 -4.95
C ARG A 252 -12.35 4.65 -3.70
N TRP A 253 -13.26 4.23 -2.81
CA TRP A 253 -13.49 4.82 -1.48
C TRP A 253 -13.98 6.26 -1.45
N ASP A 254 -14.30 6.89 -2.58
CA ASP A 254 -15.00 8.16 -2.57
C ASP A 254 -16.50 8.00 -2.22
N ASP A 255 -17.22 9.11 -2.10
CA ASP A 255 -18.63 9.12 -1.70
C ASP A 255 -19.52 8.43 -2.74
N SER A 256 -19.16 8.45 -4.02
CA SER A 256 -19.92 7.80 -5.09
C SER A 256 -19.80 6.29 -5.00
N PHE A 257 -18.59 5.76 -4.76
CA PHE A 257 -18.35 4.34 -4.54
C PHE A 257 -19.10 3.82 -3.31
N LYS A 258 -18.98 4.50 -2.17
CA LYS A 258 -19.71 4.15 -0.95
C LYS A 258 -21.23 4.17 -1.17
N LYS A 259 -21.72 5.16 -1.91
CA LYS A 259 -23.13 5.29 -2.23
C LYS A 259 -23.65 4.13 -3.07
N VAL A 260 -22.96 3.74 -4.14
CA VAL A 260 -23.44 2.64 -5.00
C VAL A 260 -23.45 1.29 -4.28
N ILE A 261 -22.56 1.07 -3.29
CA ILE A 261 -22.61 -0.09 -2.41
C ILE A 261 -23.80 0.04 -1.44
N THR A 262 -23.91 1.16 -0.73
CA THR A 262 -24.97 1.37 0.28
C THR A 262 -26.37 1.27 -0.32
N ASP A 263 -26.55 1.78 -1.54
CA ASP A 263 -27.82 1.67 -2.30
C ASP A 263 -28.03 0.23 -2.83
N GLY A 264 -27.10 -0.68 -2.59
CA GLY A 264 -27.13 -2.06 -3.09
C GLY A 264 -27.11 -2.16 -4.61
N LYS A 265 -26.55 -1.17 -5.29
CA LYS A 265 -26.33 -1.17 -6.74
C LYS A 265 -25.08 -1.94 -7.10
N LEU A 266 -23.97 -1.69 -6.41
CA LEU A 266 -22.75 -2.48 -6.48
C LEU A 266 -22.80 -3.58 -5.41
N ILE A 267 -22.81 -4.83 -5.85
CA ILE A 267 -22.94 -6.02 -5.00
C ILE A 267 -21.72 -6.93 -5.07
N GLY A 268 -20.64 -6.47 -5.69
CA GLY A 268 -19.36 -7.17 -5.71
C GLY A 268 -18.27 -6.31 -6.37
N THR A 269 -17.03 -6.50 -5.95
CA THR A 269 -15.86 -5.83 -6.52
C THR A 269 -14.62 -6.71 -6.40
N ILE A 270 -13.71 -6.56 -7.37
CA ILE A 270 -12.34 -7.08 -7.26
C ILE A 270 -11.54 -6.03 -6.50
N GLY A 271 -10.87 -6.43 -5.43
CA GLY A 271 -10.06 -5.53 -4.63
C GLY A 271 -8.96 -6.25 -3.89
N ALA A 272 -8.11 -5.52 -3.22
CA ALA A 272 -7.07 -6.08 -2.38
C ALA A 272 -7.64 -6.66 -1.07
N ALA A 273 -7.00 -7.68 -0.53
CA ALA A 273 -7.45 -8.33 0.71
C ALA A 273 -7.57 -7.36 1.91
N TRP A 274 -6.74 -6.32 1.98
CA TRP A 274 -6.78 -5.32 3.04
C TRP A 274 -8.04 -4.43 2.99
N GLU A 275 -8.72 -4.35 1.87
CA GLU A 275 -9.96 -3.57 1.72
C GLU A 275 -11.14 -4.16 2.52
N ALA A 276 -11.09 -5.45 2.85
CA ALA A 276 -12.13 -6.08 3.66
C ALA A 276 -12.29 -5.41 5.04
N ALA A 277 -11.18 -4.97 5.65
CA ALA A 277 -11.23 -4.25 6.91
C ALA A 277 -11.84 -2.84 6.76
N LEU A 278 -11.63 -2.18 5.62
CA LEU A 278 -12.21 -0.87 5.32
C LEU A 278 -13.73 -0.98 5.08
N LEU A 279 -14.19 -2.04 4.40
CA LEU A 279 -15.64 -2.30 4.28
C LEU A 279 -16.31 -2.51 5.66
N ALA A 280 -15.62 -3.19 6.56
CA ALA A 280 -16.11 -3.52 7.89
C ALA A 280 -15.91 -2.41 8.92
N ASP A 281 -15.21 -1.32 8.59
CA ASP A 281 -14.91 -0.24 9.54
C ASP A 281 -16.20 0.38 10.10
N ALA A 282 -16.25 0.53 11.43
CA ALA A 282 -17.46 0.96 12.13
C ALA A 282 -17.84 2.42 11.83
N LYS A 283 -16.87 3.25 11.46
CA LYS A 283 -17.07 4.68 11.21
C LYS A 283 -17.19 5.00 9.73
N ASP A 284 -16.26 4.49 8.93
CA ASP A 284 -16.10 4.88 7.53
C ASP A 284 -16.49 3.77 6.54
N GLY A 285 -16.83 2.56 7.04
CA GLY A 285 -17.21 1.40 6.25
C GLY A 285 -18.71 1.34 5.89
N ILE A 286 -19.13 0.20 5.34
CA ILE A 286 -20.50 -0.05 4.85
C ILE A 286 -21.31 -0.82 5.91
N THR A 287 -21.44 -0.26 7.10
CA THR A 287 -22.01 -0.95 8.28
C THR A 287 -23.46 -1.41 8.12
N THR A 288 -24.26 -0.75 7.27
CA THR A 288 -25.67 -1.11 6.99
C THR A 288 -25.83 -2.47 6.31
N GLN A 289 -24.74 -3.01 5.75
CA GLN A 289 -24.71 -4.31 5.07
C GLN A 289 -23.89 -5.37 5.84
N SER A 290 -23.67 -5.14 7.14
CA SER A 290 -22.97 -6.09 8.00
C SER A 290 -23.68 -7.46 7.98
N GLY A 291 -22.88 -8.53 7.91
CA GLY A 291 -23.37 -9.91 7.84
C GLY A 291 -23.77 -10.38 6.43
N GLN A 292 -23.72 -9.52 5.44
CA GLN A 292 -24.18 -9.83 4.09
C GLN A 292 -23.06 -10.12 3.08
N TRP A 293 -21.81 -9.70 3.39
CA TRP A 293 -20.68 -9.82 2.49
C TRP A 293 -19.88 -11.09 2.74
N GLN A 294 -19.18 -11.54 1.72
CA GLN A 294 -18.19 -12.62 1.78
C GLN A 294 -17.01 -12.34 0.84
N VAL A 295 -15.94 -13.09 1.06
CA VAL A 295 -14.73 -13.09 0.23
C VAL A 295 -14.66 -14.40 -0.55
N ALA A 296 -14.28 -14.29 -1.82
CA ALA A 296 -13.91 -15.40 -2.68
C ALA A 296 -12.53 -15.14 -3.31
N GLN A 297 -11.94 -16.17 -3.92
CA GLN A 297 -10.72 -16.01 -4.71
C GLN A 297 -10.98 -15.14 -5.94
N LEU A 298 -9.94 -14.44 -6.42
CA LEU A 298 -10.00 -13.73 -7.70
C LEU A 298 -10.46 -14.69 -8.81
N PRO A 299 -11.43 -14.30 -9.66
CA PRO A 299 -11.78 -15.11 -10.84
C PRO A 299 -10.55 -15.39 -11.71
N ASP A 300 -10.36 -16.64 -12.10
CA ASP A 300 -9.19 -17.07 -12.88
C ASP A 300 -9.13 -16.36 -14.24
N LEU A 301 -8.01 -15.68 -14.47
CA LEU A 301 -7.66 -15.04 -15.74
C LEU A 301 -6.85 -15.98 -16.67
N GLY A 302 -6.94 -17.28 -16.47
CA GLY A 302 -6.33 -18.30 -17.30
C GLY A 302 -5.03 -18.91 -16.77
N LYS A 303 -4.63 -18.60 -15.53
CA LYS A 303 -3.42 -19.16 -14.90
C LYS A 303 -3.68 -19.74 -13.50
N GLY A 304 -4.91 -19.68 -12.98
CA GLY A 304 -5.27 -20.14 -11.64
C GLY A 304 -4.54 -19.37 -10.53
N LYS A 305 -4.19 -18.10 -10.77
CA LYS A 305 -3.39 -17.25 -9.90
C LYS A 305 -4.10 -15.97 -9.53
N THR A 306 -3.64 -15.33 -8.47
CA THR A 306 -3.94 -13.93 -8.18
C THR A 306 -2.67 -13.07 -8.30
N GLY A 307 -2.79 -11.77 -8.19
CA GLY A 307 -1.67 -10.83 -8.22
C GLY A 307 -1.75 -9.84 -7.06
N PRO A 308 -0.69 -9.05 -6.83
CA PRO A 308 -0.64 -8.09 -5.75
C PRO A 308 -1.32 -6.78 -6.13
N ASP A 309 -2.10 -6.24 -5.22
CA ASP A 309 -2.52 -4.84 -5.22
C ASP A 309 -2.03 -4.20 -3.91
N GLY A 310 -0.97 -3.43 -4.00
CA GLY A 310 -0.29 -2.88 -2.84
C GLY A 310 0.58 -3.89 -2.11
N GLY A 311 0.57 -3.80 -0.79
CA GLY A 311 1.53 -4.44 0.10
C GLY A 311 2.70 -3.54 0.40
N SER A 312 3.29 -3.73 1.58
CA SER A 312 4.33 -2.84 2.10
C SER A 312 5.36 -3.57 2.94
N GLY A 313 6.46 -2.87 3.15
CA GLY A 313 7.47 -3.23 4.12
C GLY A 313 7.89 -2.01 4.95
N VAL A 314 8.70 -2.27 5.94
CA VAL A 314 9.33 -1.22 6.74
C VAL A 314 10.80 -1.15 6.34
N ALA A 315 11.17 -0.05 5.68
CA ALA A 315 12.51 0.18 5.16
C ALA A 315 13.34 1.06 6.10
N VAL A 316 14.66 0.88 6.02
CA VAL A 316 15.64 1.71 6.75
C VAL A 316 16.08 2.86 5.84
N LEU A 317 15.88 4.10 6.31
CA LEU A 317 16.22 5.30 5.56
C LEU A 317 17.72 5.64 5.67
N LYS A 318 18.22 6.25 4.60
CA LYS A 318 19.60 6.77 4.57
C LYS A 318 19.79 7.78 5.69
N GLY A 319 20.87 7.62 6.43
CA GLY A 319 21.20 8.48 7.57
C GLY A 319 20.78 7.92 8.93
N CYS A 320 20.03 6.80 8.99
CA CYS A 320 19.79 6.09 10.25
C CYS A 320 21.10 5.77 10.96
N LYS A 321 21.23 6.14 12.24
CA LYS A 321 22.45 5.98 13.03
C LYS A 321 22.57 4.64 13.73
N ALA A 322 21.45 3.91 13.84
CA ALA A 322 21.36 2.63 14.54
C ALA A 322 20.61 1.58 13.68
N PRO A 323 21.12 1.22 12.48
CA PRO A 323 20.41 0.34 11.56
C PRO A 323 20.21 -1.07 12.11
N GLU A 324 21.13 -1.60 12.91
CA GLU A 324 20.98 -2.91 13.52
C GLU A 324 19.82 -2.95 14.51
N GLN A 325 19.76 -1.99 15.45
CA GLN A 325 18.66 -1.87 16.42
C GLN A 325 17.32 -1.55 15.74
N ALA A 326 17.36 -0.74 14.68
CA ALA A 326 16.19 -0.47 13.86
C ALA A 326 15.64 -1.75 13.20
N MET A 327 16.53 -2.63 12.71
CA MET A 327 16.14 -3.90 12.11
C MET A 327 15.68 -4.93 13.15
N GLU A 328 16.19 -4.88 14.38
CA GLU A 328 15.71 -5.70 15.48
C GLU A 328 14.24 -5.34 15.83
N PHE A 329 13.96 -4.06 16.03
CA PHE A 329 12.59 -3.59 16.22
C PHE A 329 11.71 -3.93 15.01
N ASN A 330 12.17 -3.68 13.79
CA ASN A 330 11.46 -3.95 12.55
C ASN A 330 11.02 -5.44 12.47
N ALA A 331 11.93 -6.36 12.80
CA ALA A 331 11.64 -7.79 12.81
C ALA A 331 10.62 -8.18 13.89
N TRP A 332 10.74 -7.60 15.08
CA TRP A 332 9.78 -7.82 16.15
C TRP A 332 8.40 -7.26 15.79
N PHE A 333 8.34 -6.00 15.34
CA PHE A 333 7.09 -5.30 15.01
C PHE A 333 6.31 -6.04 13.92
N ASN A 334 6.97 -6.40 12.82
CA ASN A 334 6.30 -7.04 11.69
C ASN A 334 5.96 -8.53 11.93
N THR A 335 6.34 -9.09 13.09
CA THR A 335 5.90 -10.42 13.54
C THR A 335 4.77 -10.36 14.58
N GLN A 336 4.23 -9.17 14.88
CA GLN A 336 3.07 -9.02 15.79
C GLN A 336 1.76 -9.30 15.01
N ILE A 337 1.60 -10.54 14.52
CA ILE A 337 0.53 -10.94 13.58
C ILE A 337 -0.85 -10.60 14.11
N ALA A 338 -1.12 -10.88 15.39
CA ALA A 338 -2.43 -10.65 15.98
C ALA A 338 -2.78 -9.16 16.06
N ASP A 339 -1.84 -8.31 16.46
CA ASP A 339 -2.03 -6.87 16.57
C ASP A 339 -2.14 -6.22 15.18
N LEU A 340 -1.21 -6.55 14.27
CA LEU A 340 -1.19 -6.02 12.90
C LEU A 340 -2.38 -6.52 12.08
N GLY A 341 -2.87 -7.72 12.33
CA GLY A 341 -4.09 -8.24 11.71
C GLY A 341 -5.32 -7.39 12.03
N THR A 342 -5.39 -6.76 13.22
CA THR A 342 -6.47 -5.84 13.55
C THR A 342 -6.47 -4.57 12.70
N GLN A 343 -5.30 -4.20 12.15
CA GLN A 343 -5.15 -3.08 11.20
C GLN A 343 -5.62 -3.42 9.77
N GLY A 344 -6.15 -4.62 9.56
CA GLY A 344 -6.60 -5.10 8.25
C GLY A 344 -5.49 -5.70 7.39
N LEU A 345 -4.29 -5.90 7.93
CA LEU A 345 -3.16 -6.40 7.17
C LEU A 345 -3.23 -7.92 6.96
N VAL A 346 -2.92 -8.36 5.76
CA VAL A 346 -2.46 -9.74 5.51
C VAL A 346 -0.96 -9.76 5.81
N VAL A 347 -0.64 -10.04 7.07
CA VAL A 347 0.73 -9.90 7.60
C VAL A 347 1.69 -10.82 6.85
N ALA A 348 2.83 -10.28 6.44
CA ALA A 348 3.85 -11.01 5.68
C ALA A 348 4.61 -12.06 6.50
N ALA A 349 4.58 -11.95 7.84
CA ALA A 349 5.20 -12.93 8.73
C ALA A 349 4.47 -14.28 8.70
N LYS A 350 5.24 -15.34 8.88
CA LYS A 350 4.69 -16.70 9.03
C LYS A 350 4.06 -16.86 10.42
N GLY A 351 2.85 -17.38 10.47
CA GLY A 351 2.11 -17.66 11.70
C GLY A 351 0.61 -17.70 11.45
N ASP A 352 -0.13 -17.94 12.51
CA ASP A 352 -1.58 -18.03 12.46
C ASP A 352 -2.20 -16.63 12.52
N ALA A 353 -2.78 -16.20 11.41
CA ALA A 353 -3.59 -15.00 11.33
C ALA A 353 -5.05 -15.36 11.64
N LYS A 354 -5.69 -14.55 12.48
CA LYS A 354 -7.12 -14.71 12.80
C LYS A 354 -7.89 -13.54 12.25
N THR A 355 -9.08 -13.81 11.72
CA THR A 355 -10.01 -12.76 11.33
C THR A 355 -10.44 -11.96 12.55
N PRO A 356 -10.22 -10.62 12.58
CA PRO A 356 -10.74 -9.77 13.65
C PRO A 356 -12.26 -9.90 13.77
N GLU A 357 -12.81 -9.87 14.98
CA GLU A 357 -14.22 -10.16 15.22
C GLU A 357 -15.17 -9.19 14.48
N ALA A 358 -14.82 -7.91 14.40
CA ALA A 358 -15.60 -6.94 13.65
C ALA A 358 -15.67 -7.30 12.14
N VAL A 359 -14.52 -7.67 11.56
CA VAL A 359 -14.43 -8.12 10.16
C VAL A 359 -15.21 -9.41 9.97
N LYS A 360 -15.05 -10.39 10.87
CA LYS A 360 -15.78 -11.66 10.83
C LYS A 360 -17.29 -11.45 10.89
N THR A 361 -17.75 -10.55 11.75
CA THR A 361 -19.18 -10.19 11.86
C THR A 361 -19.70 -9.58 10.57
N PHE A 362 -18.93 -8.63 9.99
CA PHE A 362 -19.29 -8.00 8.72
C PHE A 362 -19.41 -9.00 7.59
N PHE A 363 -18.53 -9.98 7.55
CA PHE A 363 -18.51 -11.05 6.54
C PHE A 363 -19.37 -12.29 6.92
N GLY A 364 -20.41 -12.11 7.71
CA GLY A 364 -21.39 -13.16 8.02
C GLY A 364 -20.83 -14.37 8.73
N GLY A 365 -19.77 -14.20 9.53
CA GLY A 365 -19.09 -15.26 10.26
C GLY A 365 -17.99 -15.98 9.46
N GLN A 366 -17.71 -15.56 8.21
CA GLN A 366 -16.64 -16.14 7.42
C GLN A 366 -15.27 -15.83 8.04
N ASP A 367 -14.38 -16.83 8.04
CA ASP A 367 -12.97 -16.64 8.31
C ASP A 367 -12.27 -16.12 7.04
N VAL A 368 -12.32 -14.79 6.86
CA VAL A 368 -11.74 -14.16 5.66
C VAL A 368 -10.22 -14.26 5.61
N MET A 369 -9.55 -14.35 6.78
CA MET A 369 -8.10 -14.53 6.82
C MET A 369 -7.68 -15.86 6.20
N ALA A 370 -8.49 -16.91 6.34
CA ALA A 370 -8.22 -18.19 5.66
C ALA A 370 -8.24 -18.02 4.13
N GLU A 371 -9.18 -17.22 3.59
CA GLU A 371 -9.23 -16.92 2.15
C GLU A 371 -8.05 -16.05 1.71
N PHE A 372 -7.63 -15.08 2.53
CA PHE A 372 -6.47 -14.22 2.23
C PHE A 372 -5.15 -14.99 2.26
N VAL A 373 -4.96 -15.88 3.22
CA VAL A 373 -3.79 -16.77 3.29
C VAL A 373 -3.72 -17.66 2.05
N LYS A 374 -4.87 -18.21 1.62
CA LYS A 374 -4.98 -19.00 0.39
C LYS A 374 -4.64 -18.16 -0.85
N ALA A 375 -5.19 -16.96 -0.97
CA ALA A 375 -4.88 -16.03 -2.06
C ALA A 375 -3.39 -15.67 -2.05
N ASN A 376 -2.82 -15.33 -0.88
CA ASN A 376 -1.40 -15.00 -0.73
C ASN A 376 -0.48 -16.15 -1.15
N GLY A 377 -0.82 -17.40 -0.80
CA GLY A 377 -0.10 -18.60 -1.25
C GLY A 377 -0.18 -18.84 -2.77
N ASN A 378 -1.13 -18.20 -3.44
CA ASN A 378 -1.38 -18.33 -4.87
C ASN A 378 -1.05 -17.07 -5.68
N THR A 379 -0.43 -16.06 -5.06
CA THR A 379 -0.10 -14.77 -5.69
C THR A 379 1.14 -14.90 -6.57
N ASN A 380 1.03 -14.46 -7.82
CA ASN A 380 2.19 -14.17 -8.65
C ASN A 380 2.80 -12.83 -8.22
N SER A 381 4.12 -12.78 -8.10
CA SER A 381 4.82 -11.54 -7.82
C SER A 381 4.77 -10.57 -9.01
N PHE A 382 4.77 -9.28 -8.72
CA PHE A 382 4.96 -8.23 -9.71
C PHE A 382 6.24 -7.45 -9.36
N SER A 383 7.13 -7.29 -10.35
CA SER A 383 8.39 -6.55 -10.17
C SER A 383 8.18 -5.11 -10.62
N TYR A 384 8.29 -4.17 -9.71
CA TYR A 384 8.22 -2.74 -10.02
C TYR A 384 9.58 -2.22 -10.48
N ILE A 385 9.59 -1.25 -11.40
CA ILE A 385 10.80 -0.56 -11.84
C ILE A 385 11.05 0.70 -11.00
N PRO A 386 12.31 1.17 -10.90
CA PRO A 386 12.59 2.53 -10.48
C PRO A 386 11.85 3.52 -11.40
N GLY A 387 11.18 4.53 -10.80
CA GLY A 387 10.34 5.47 -11.56
C GLY A 387 8.90 4.99 -11.82
N TRP A 388 8.47 3.89 -11.17
CA TRP A 388 7.09 3.40 -11.26
C TRP A 388 6.04 4.47 -10.96
N SER A 389 6.31 5.40 -10.05
CA SER A 389 5.39 6.50 -9.72
C SER A 389 4.99 7.34 -10.94
N ALA A 390 5.92 7.58 -11.87
CA ALA A 390 5.63 8.30 -13.12
C ALA A 390 4.75 7.48 -14.06
N VAL A 391 5.01 6.16 -14.17
CA VAL A 391 4.19 5.24 -14.97
C VAL A 391 2.79 5.15 -14.38
N ALA A 392 2.67 4.99 -13.06
CA ALA A 392 1.40 4.92 -12.36
C ALA A 392 0.54 6.17 -12.58
N SER A 393 1.14 7.37 -12.49
CA SER A 393 0.44 8.61 -12.78
C SER A 393 -0.13 8.65 -14.21
N LYS A 394 0.62 8.13 -15.19
CA LYS A 394 0.15 8.06 -16.58
C LYS A 394 -0.98 7.05 -16.77
N PHE A 395 -0.95 5.91 -16.07
CA PHE A 395 -2.08 4.98 -16.05
C PHE A 395 -3.35 5.68 -15.57
N THR A 396 -3.29 6.35 -14.43
CA THR A 396 -4.44 7.07 -13.85
C THR A 396 -4.92 8.21 -14.77
N GLU A 397 -4.01 9.02 -15.31
CA GLU A 397 -4.36 10.10 -16.26
C GLU A 397 -5.09 9.58 -17.52
N ASN A 398 -4.73 8.40 -18.02
CA ASN A 398 -5.33 7.80 -19.22
C ASN A 398 -6.60 6.98 -18.91
N ALA A 399 -6.85 6.59 -17.68
CA ALA A 399 -8.00 5.77 -17.30
C ALA A 399 -9.34 6.46 -17.61
N ASP A 400 -9.43 7.75 -17.39
CA ASP A 400 -10.62 8.55 -17.68
C ASP A 400 -11.04 8.48 -19.16
N ALA A 401 -10.08 8.47 -20.10
CA ALA A 401 -10.38 8.35 -21.52
C ALA A 401 -10.98 6.98 -21.86
N VAL A 402 -10.52 5.92 -21.19
CA VAL A 402 -11.07 4.58 -21.36
C VAL A 402 -12.51 4.50 -20.81
N VAL A 403 -12.75 5.04 -19.63
CA VAL A 403 -14.09 5.08 -19.02
C VAL A 403 -15.10 5.86 -19.87
N LYS A 404 -14.64 6.95 -20.51
CA LYS A 404 -15.46 7.76 -21.44
C LYS A 404 -15.67 7.11 -22.80
N GLY A 405 -14.92 6.05 -23.13
CA GLY A 405 -14.96 5.39 -24.43
C GLY A 405 -14.11 6.06 -25.53
N ASP A 406 -13.25 7.01 -25.14
CA ASP A 406 -12.33 7.73 -26.05
C ASP A 406 -11.05 6.93 -26.32
N SER A 407 -10.78 5.89 -25.54
CA SER A 407 -9.63 4.98 -25.63
C SER A 407 -10.05 3.57 -25.20
N LYS A 408 -9.17 2.59 -25.34
CA LYS A 408 -9.40 1.20 -24.93
C LYS A 408 -8.44 0.79 -23.83
N PHE A 409 -8.81 -0.27 -23.06
CA PHE A 409 -7.92 -0.81 -22.06
C PHE A 409 -6.57 -1.28 -22.62
N ALA A 410 -6.55 -1.83 -23.85
CA ALA A 410 -5.30 -2.20 -24.52
C ALA A 410 -4.34 -1.03 -24.69
N ASP A 411 -4.86 0.16 -25.00
CA ASP A 411 -4.06 1.37 -25.19
C ASP A 411 -3.31 1.79 -23.90
N LEU A 412 -3.86 1.49 -22.72
CA LEU A 412 -3.18 1.77 -21.45
C LEU A 412 -1.89 0.97 -21.33
N PHE A 413 -1.95 -0.31 -21.65
CA PHE A 413 -0.78 -1.21 -21.60
C PHE A 413 0.24 -0.87 -22.69
N GLU A 414 -0.20 -0.49 -23.88
CA GLU A 414 0.70 -0.09 -24.97
C GLU A 414 1.44 1.20 -24.64
N LYS A 415 0.74 2.23 -24.14
CA LYS A 415 1.35 3.49 -23.70
C LYS A 415 2.34 3.29 -22.57
N ALA A 416 2.05 2.37 -21.64
CA ALA A 416 2.92 2.08 -20.51
C ALA A 416 4.32 1.58 -20.92
N ASN A 417 4.51 1.00 -22.10
CA ASN A 417 5.85 0.66 -22.61
C ASN A 417 6.70 1.94 -22.77
N ALA A 418 6.15 2.97 -23.44
CA ALA A 418 6.86 4.22 -23.65
C ALA A 418 7.07 5.00 -22.34
N ASP A 419 6.06 5.03 -21.48
CA ASP A 419 6.12 5.71 -20.19
C ASP A 419 7.15 5.05 -19.27
N SER A 420 7.23 3.71 -19.25
CA SER A 420 8.21 2.95 -18.50
C SER A 420 9.64 3.20 -18.99
N LYS A 421 9.81 3.26 -20.32
CA LYS A 421 11.10 3.60 -20.90
C LYS A 421 11.55 5.00 -20.49
N ALA A 422 10.66 5.99 -20.62
CA ALA A 422 10.95 7.36 -20.22
C ALA A 422 11.27 7.48 -18.73
N ALA A 423 10.54 6.75 -17.87
CA ALA A 423 10.78 6.73 -16.42
C ALA A 423 12.17 6.20 -16.08
N LEU A 424 12.59 5.07 -16.68
CA LEU A 424 13.92 4.49 -16.47
C LEU A 424 15.03 5.40 -17.00
N GLU A 425 14.87 5.94 -18.20
CA GLU A 425 15.84 6.86 -18.83
C GLU A 425 16.02 8.16 -18.02
N SER A 426 14.93 8.67 -17.38
CA SER A 426 15.00 9.84 -16.49
C SER A 426 15.91 9.61 -15.27
N LEU A 427 16.06 8.35 -14.86
CA LEU A 427 16.96 7.91 -13.79
C LEU A 427 18.32 7.44 -14.31
N SER A 428 18.62 7.67 -15.58
CA SER A 428 19.85 7.23 -16.27
C SER A 428 20.04 5.70 -16.25
N LEU A 429 18.95 4.94 -16.21
CA LEU A 429 18.94 3.49 -16.29
C LEU A 429 18.75 3.03 -17.73
N LYS A 430 19.46 1.95 -18.11
CA LYS A 430 19.45 1.44 -19.47
C LYS A 430 18.19 0.62 -19.75
N VAL A 431 17.67 0.74 -20.96
CA VAL A 431 16.56 -0.06 -21.49
C VAL A 431 17.03 -0.77 -22.77
N LYS A 432 16.65 -2.07 -22.90
CA LYS A 432 16.88 -2.89 -24.11
C LYS A 432 15.61 -3.01 -24.93
#